data_e56e959482331088226e5192b53ed8a4
#
_entry.id   e56e959482331088226e5192b53ed8a4
#
_cell.length_a   1.000
_cell.length_b   1.000
_cell.length_c   1.000
_cell.angle_alpha   90.00
_cell.angle_beta   90.00
_cell.angle_gamma   90.00
#
_symmetry.space_group_name_H-M   'P 1'
#
loop_
_entity.id
_entity.type
_entity.pdbx_description
1 polymer ?
#
loop_
_entity_poly.entity_id
_entity_poly.type
_entity_poly.pdbx_seq_one_letter_code
_entity_poly.pdbx_strand_id
1 'polypeptide(L)'
;NVTERPRLSKFTFLGVKKSDIDELSGKTGLTPNRVITDNMKITAIEGIKKYYAEKGFQDIKVTIKERKDPARKNNLLLDFVIVKGPKVRINNINFGGNKVEETKLKKSLKEIHEKPRLTLFPINDKPVIVKTNPYTFEEYMSEKGFLTFTKTRKILNPYIRLSLSSAKFNEKKYEESKENLLNYYNSLGFRDAVIEKDTVYHNAGGNLNIDVQLKEGHKYYFGNINWRGNTKYSDSILSVILNIKKGEIYNRETLFNKLGKTPTAEGGDVSALYQDDGYLFFRVDPVETAVYNDTIDFE
;
A
#
# COMPACT_ATOMS: atom_id res chain seq x y z
N ASN A 1 3.80 -10.38 -53.63
CA ASN A 1 2.66 -11.09 -52.99
C ASN A 1 2.27 -10.31 -51.74
N VAL A 2 1.09 -9.69 -51.73
CA VAL A 2 0.50 -9.06 -50.57
C VAL A 2 -0.38 -10.12 -49.91
N THR A 3 -0.03 -10.51 -48.68
CA THR A 3 -0.87 -11.45 -47.91
C THR A 3 -1.70 -10.62 -46.93
N GLU A 4 -3.02 -10.68 -47.06
CA GLU A 4 -3.96 -10.02 -46.19
C GLU A 4 -3.84 -10.62 -44.75
N ARG A 5 -3.66 -9.77 -43.73
CA ARG A 5 -3.64 -10.22 -42.34
C ARG A 5 -5.02 -10.68 -41.89
N PRO A 6 -5.13 -11.78 -41.13
CA PRO A 6 -6.40 -12.29 -40.68
C PRO A 6 -7.09 -11.35 -39.71
N ARG A 7 -8.44 -11.43 -39.67
CA ARG A 7 -9.28 -10.71 -38.71
C ARG A 7 -9.72 -11.62 -37.58
N LEU A 8 -9.93 -11.03 -36.39
CA LEU A 8 -10.43 -11.76 -35.25
C LEU A 8 -11.94 -11.94 -35.32
N SER A 9 -12.45 -13.18 -35.44
CA SER A 9 -13.88 -13.46 -35.34
C SER A 9 -14.35 -13.42 -33.87
N LYS A 10 -13.72 -14.23 -33.07
CA LYS A 10 -14.08 -14.40 -31.65
C LYS A 10 -12.86 -14.85 -30.85
N PHE A 11 -12.85 -14.57 -29.56
CA PHE A 11 -11.90 -15.15 -28.64
C PHE A 11 -12.62 -15.74 -27.41
N THR A 12 -12.02 -16.78 -26.84
CA THR A 12 -12.54 -17.48 -25.66
C THR A 12 -11.44 -17.74 -24.65
N PHE A 13 -11.84 -17.93 -23.39
CA PHE A 13 -10.92 -18.23 -22.31
C PHE A 13 -11.23 -19.63 -21.77
N LEU A 14 -10.20 -20.49 -21.71
CA LEU A 14 -10.26 -21.83 -21.14
C LEU A 14 -9.46 -21.90 -19.85
N GLY A 15 -9.93 -22.63 -18.84
CA GLY A 15 -9.29 -22.75 -17.53
C GLY A 15 -9.60 -21.60 -16.56
N VAL A 16 -10.64 -20.80 -16.84
CA VAL A 16 -11.07 -19.65 -16.03
C VAL A 16 -12.45 -19.85 -15.41
N LYS A 17 -12.75 -19.08 -14.37
CA LYS A 17 -14.12 -19.01 -13.84
C LYS A 17 -14.99 -18.13 -14.71
N LYS A 18 -16.29 -18.42 -14.81
CA LYS A 18 -17.24 -17.59 -15.58
C LYS A 18 -17.23 -16.12 -15.11
N SER A 19 -17.11 -15.87 -13.82
CA SER A 19 -17.01 -14.53 -13.23
C SER A 19 -15.81 -13.71 -13.68
N ASP A 20 -14.76 -14.36 -14.18
CA ASP A 20 -13.53 -13.67 -14.60
C ASP A 20 -13.58 -13.26 -16.08
N ILE A 21 -14.52 -13.79 -16.87
CA ILE A 21 -14.52 -13.65 -18.33
C ILE A 21 -14.68 -12.19 -18.78
N ASP A 22 -15.60 -11.46 -18.17
CA ASP A 22 -15.90 -10.08 -18.57
C ASP A 22 -14.72 -9.15 -18.25
N GLU A 23 -14.13 -9.31 -17.06
CA GLU A 23 -12.93 -8.55 -16.66
C GLU A 23 -11.73 -8.89 -17.55
N LEU A 24 -11.52 -10.18 -17.86
CA LEU A 24 -10.45 -10.62 -18.76
C LEU A 24 -10.63 -10.06 -20.17
N SER A 25 -11.85 -10.05 -20.68
CA SER A 25 -12.14 -9.48 -22.01
C SER A 25 -11.72 -8.03 -22.10
N GLY A 26 -12.00 -7.22 -21.07
CA GLY A 26 -11.55 -5.83 -20.97
C GLY A 26 -10.03 -5.68 -20.90
N LYS A 27 -9.33 -6.62 -20.23
CA LYS A 27 -7.86 -6.59 -20.06
C LYS A 27 -7.08 -7.02 -21.30
N THR A 28 -7.68 -7.77 -22.23
CA THR A 28 -6.99 -8.20 -23.45
C THR A 28 -6.86 -7.09 -24.49
N GLY A 29 -7.72 -6.09 -24.47
CA GLY A 29 -7.78 -5.04 -25.49
C GLY A 29 -8.20 -5.56 -26.89
N LEU A 30 -8.63 -6.82 -26.98
CA LEU A 30 -9.04 -7.43 -28.24
C LEU A 30 -10.48 -7.05 -28.58
N THR A 31 -10.70 -6.71 -29.86
CA THR A 31 -12.02 -6.37 -30.38
C THR A 31 -12.32 -7.26 -31.57
N PRO A 32 -13.47 -7.95 -31.61
CA PRO A 32 -13.89 -8.72 -32.79
C PRO A 32 -13.92 -7.88 -34.09
N ASN A 33 -13.73 -8.53 -35.21
CA ASN A 33 -13.68 -7.96 -36.56
C ASN A 33 -12.48 -7.04 -36.90
N ARG A 34 -11.54 -6.84 -35.95
CA ARG A 34 -10.27 -6.13 -36.21
C ARG A 34 -9.20 -7.08 -36.71
N VAL A 35 -8.28 -6.53 -37.52
CA VAL A 35 -7.06 -7.24 -37.94
C VAL A 35 -6.27 -7.63 -36.69
N ILE A 36 -5.87 -8.89 -36.62
CA ILE A 36 -5.07 -9.41 -35.51
C ILE A 36 -3.57 -9.40 -35.84
N THR A 37 -2.77 -8.90 -34.96
CA THR A 37 -1.30 -8.88 -35.07
C THR A 37 -0.68 -9.65 -33.91
N ASP A 38 0.55 -10.12 -34.09
CA ASP A 38 1.26 -10.84 -33.02
C ASP A 38 1.49 -9.95 -31.78
N ASN A 39 1.71 -8.66 -31.99
CA ASN A 39 1.81 -7.72 -30.87
C ASN A 39 0.51 -7.66 -30.06
N MET A 40 -0.65 -7.64 -30.70
CA MET A 40 -1.95 -7.67 -29.98
C MET A 40 -2.13 -8.97 -29.18
N LYS A 41 -1.65 -10.11 -29.70
CA LYS A 41 -1.68 -11.39 -28.98
C LYS A 41 -0.78 -11.35 -27.76
N ILE A 42 0.43 -10.79 -27.88
CA ILE A 42 1.38 -10.61 -26.75
C ILE A 42 0.78 -9.70 -25.70
N THR A 43 0.25 -8.54 -26.09
CA THR A 43 -0.41 -7.60 -25.17
C THR A 43 -1.59 -8.24 -24.44
N ALA A 44 -2.38 -9.06 -25.14
CA ALA A 44 -3.49 -9.80 -24.51
C ALA A 44 -2.98 -10.83 -23.49
N ILE A 45 -1.91 -11.57 -23.79
CA ILE A 45 -1.27 -12.50 -22.85
C ILE A 45 -0.78 -11.76 -21.60
N GLU A 46 -0.11 -10.62 -21.78
CA GLU A 46 0.39 -9.80 -20.68
C GLU A 46 -0.73 -9.24 -19.81
N GLY A 47 -1.81 -8.76 -20.44
CA GLY A 47 -3.02 -8.32 -19.73
C GLY A 47 -3.64 -9.42 -18.88
N ILE A 48 -3.73 -10.66 -19.41
CA ILE A 48 -4.24 -11.82 -18.69
C ILE A 48 -3.29 -12.18 -17.52
N LYS A 49 -1.98 -12.21 -17.76
CA LYS A 49 -0.98 -12.51 -16.73
C LYS A 49 -1.05 -11.48 -15.59
N LYS A 50 -1.09 -10.19 -15.93
CA LYS A 50 -1.19 -9.10 -14.95
C LYS A 50 -2.46 -9.21 -14.10
N TYR A 51 -3.60 -9.49 -14.73
CA TYR A 51 -4.87 -9.70 -14.03
C TYR A 51 -4.80 -10.81 -12.98
N TYR A 52 -4.21 -11.95 -13.31
CA TYR A 52 -4.09 -13.04 -12.35
C TYR A 52 -2.95 -12.83 -11.33
N ALA A 53 -1.87 -12.12 -11.70
CA ALA A 53 -0.85 -11.70 -10.75
C ALA A 53 -1.45 -10.82 -9.63
N GLU A 54 -2.32 -9.87 -9.97
CA GLU A 54 -3.07 -9.05 -9.00
C GLU A 54 -4.00 -9.91 -8.10
N LYS A 55 -4.46 -11.06 -8.59
CA LYS A 55 -5.23 -12.04 -7.81
C LYS A 55 -4.36 -13.01 -6.98
N GLY A 56 -3.01 -12.86 -7.03
CA GLY A 56 -2.04 -13.62 -6.25
C GLY A 56 -1.55 -14.92 -6.92
N PHE A 57 -1.74 -15.06 -8.24
CA PHE A 57 -1.16 -16.16 -9.01
C PHE A 57 0.10 -15.66 -9.71
N GLN A 58 1.27 -16.23 -9.43
CA GLN A 58 2.54 -15.82 -10.04
C GLN A 58 2.94 -16.73 -11.22
N ASP A 59 2.69 -18.01 -11.12
CA ASP A 59 3.06 -19.00 -12.14
C ASP A 59 1.93 -19.21 -13.15
N ILE A 60 1.64 -18.17 -13.94
CA ILE A 60 0.57 -18.23 -14.92
C ILE A 60 1.13 -18.57 -16.30
N LYS A 61 0.66 -19.65 -16.87
CA LYS A 61 0.94 -20.00 -18.26
C LYS A 61 -0.28 -19.69 -19.12
N VAL A 62 -0.09 -18.84 -20.12
CA VAL A 62 -1.13 -18.48 -21.11
C VAL A 62 -0.64 -18.91 -22.48
N THR A 63 -1.40 -19.76 -23.13
CA THR A 63 -1.12 -20.23 -24.48
C THR A 63 -2.31 -19.88 -25.38
N ILE A 64 -2.04 -19.39 -26.58
CA ILE A 64 -3.07 -19.10 -27.58
C ILE A 64 -3.14 -20.30 -28.53
N LYS A 65 -4.35 -20.84 -28.73
CA LYS A 65 -4.65 -21.77 -29.80
C LYS A 65 -5.43 -21.01 -30.89
N GLU A 66 -4.86 -20.97 -32.07
CA GLU A 66 -5.46 -20.30 -33.24
C GLU A 66 -6.20 -21.33 -34.10
N ARG A 67 -7.42 -21.02 -34.48
CA ARG A 67 -8.22 -21.81 -35.38
C ARG A 67 -8.81 -20.93 -36.48
N LYS A 68 -8.84 -21.41 -37.70
CA LYS A 68 -9.56 -20.73 -38.79
C LYS A 68 -11.06 -20.75 -38.49
N ASP A 69 -11.73 -19.64 -38.74
CA ASP A 69 -13.18 -19.58 -38.63
C ASP A 69 -13.81 -20.28 -39.84
N PRO A 70 -14.59 -21.37 -39.68
CA PRO A 70 -15.21 -22.07 -40.75
C PRO A 70 -16.30 -21.24 -41.48
N ALA A 71 -16.89 -20.26 -40.81
CA ALA A 71 -17.96 -19.42 -41.34
C ALA A 71 -17.45 -18.18 -42.10
N ARG A 72 -16.18 -17.79 -41.95
CA ARG A 72 -15.64 -16.54 -42.52
C ARG A 72 -14.23 -16.73 -43.07
N LYS A 73 -14.06 -16.42 -44.36
CA LYS A 73 -12.74 -16.45 -45.00
C LYS A 73 -11.81 -15.42 -44.33
N ASN A 74 -10.52 -15.78 -44.19
CA ASN A 74 -9.46 -14.96 -43.61
C ASN A 74 -9.74 -14.46 -42.16
N ASN A 75 -10.53 -15.24 -41.40
CA ASN A 75 -10.82 -14.94 -39.99
C ASN A 75 -10.27 -16.03 -39.06
N LEU A 76 -9.89 -15.62 -37.87
CA LEU A 76 -9.34 -16.48 -36.79
C LEU A 76 -10.23 -16.48 -35.56
N LEU A 77 -10.30 -17.64 -34.94
CA LEU A 77 -10.80 -17.85 -33.57
C LEU A 77 -9.59 -18.04 -32.66
N LEU A 78 -9.55 -17.31 -31.55
CA LEU A 78 -8.48 -17.41 -30.57
C LEU A 78 -8.98 -18.02 -29.26
N ASP A 79 -8.38 -19.13 -28.84
CA ASP A 79 -8.66 -19.74 -27.55
C ASP A 79 -7.46 -19.50 -26.63
N PHE A 80 -7.65 -18.70 -25.60
CA PHE A 80 -6.65 -18.48 -24.53
C PHE A 80 -6.75 -19.61 -23.53
N VAL A 81 -5.79 -20.51 -23.55
CA VAL A 81 -5.66 -21.59 -22.56
C VAL A 81 -4.85 -21.09 -21.39
N ILE A 82 -5.48 -20.96 -20.22
CA ILE A 82 -4.90 -20.38 -19.02
C ILE A 82 -4.73 -21.45 -17.96
N VAL A 83 -3.47 -21.72 -17.60
CA VAL A 83 -3.12 -22.61 -16.48
C VAL A 83 -2.61 -21.73 -15.36
N LYS A 84 -3.37 -21.71 -14.26
CA LYS A 84 -3.04 -20.97 -13.05
C LYS A 84 -2.28 -21.89 -12.10
N GLY A 85 -1.09 -21.51 -11.69
CA GLY A 85 -0.38 -22.15 -10.60
C GLY A 85 -1.09 -21.98 -9.25
N PRO A 86 -0.51 -22.44 -8.14
CA PRO A 86 -1.02 -22.18 -6.80
C PRO A 86 -1.00 -20.67 -6.49
N LYS A 87 -1.89 -20.25 -5.59
CA LYS A 87 -1.82 -18.87 -5.07
C LYS A 87 -0.64 -18.73 -4.14
N VAL A 88 0.21 -17.77 -4.44
CA VAL A 88 1.32 -17.38 -3.59
C VAL A 88 0.83 -16.40 -2.54
N ARG A 89 1.16 -16.65 -1.29
CA ARG A 89 0.77 -15.82 -0.15
C ARG A 89 2.01 -15.36 0.61
N ILE A 90 1.91 -14.19 1.23
CA ILE A 90 2.95 -13.71 2.13
C ILE A 90 2.88 -14.54 3.41
N ASN A 91 3.95 -15.24 3.70
CA ASN A 91 4.08 -16.08 4.89
C ASN A 91 4.53 -15.26 6.10
N ASN A 92 5.66 -14.56 5.98
CA ASN A 92 6.24 -13.69 7.01
C ASN A 92 6.73 -12.40 6.39
N ILE A 93 6.65 -11.33 7.18
CA ILE A 93 7.33 -10.07 6.94
C ILE A 93 8.20 -9.82 8.16
N ASN A 94 9.51 -9.85 7.98
CA ASN A 94 10.50 -9.67 9.03
C ASN A 94 11.16 -8.30 8.87
N PHE A 95 11.46 -7.65 9.99
CA PHE A 95 12.16 -6.38 10.02
C PHE A 95 13.50 -6.52 10.75
N GLY A 96 14.53 -5.87 10.23
CA GLY A 96 15.83 -5.74 10.86
C GLY A 96 16.22 -4.27 11.00
N GLY A 97 17.06 -3.95 12.00
CA GLY A 97 17.54 -2.58 12.25
C GLY A 97 16.51 -1.63 12.89
N ASN A 98 15.30 -2.10 13.18
CA ASN A 98 14.22 -1.32 13.76
C ASN A 98 14.30 -1.26 15.29
N LYS A 99 14.00 -0.08 15.86
CA LYS A 99 13.71 0.13 17.28
C LYS A 99 12.20 0.22 17.54
N VAL A 100 11.45 0.61 16.49
CA VAL A 100 9.99 0.65 16.51
C VAL A 100 9.44 -0.77 16.53
N GLU A 101 8.37 -0.99 17.27
CA GLU A 101 7.72 -2.29 17.43
C GLU A 101 7.23 -2.86 16.08
N GLU A 102 7.58 -4.11 15.76
CA GLU A 102 7.21 -4.76 14.49
C GLU A 102 5.71 -4.79 14.22
N THR A 103 4.89 -4.92 15.25
CA THR A 103 3.43 -4.92 15.10
C THR A 103 2.91 -3.59 14.54
N LYS A 104 3.56 -2.48 14.87
CA LYS A 104 3.25 -1.15 14.32
C LYS A 104 3.77 -1.02 12.90
N LEU A 105 4.98 -1.53 12.62
CA LEU A 105 5.54 -1.56 11.27
C LEU A 105 4.69 -2.41 10.32
N LYS A 106 4.24 -3.59 10.75
CA LYS A 106 3.32 -4.43 9.97
C LYS A 106 1.98 -3.76 9.68
N LYS A 107 1.48 -2.94 10.62
CA LYS A 107 0.25 -2.17 10.40
C LYS A 107 0.42 -1.02 9.41
N SER A 108 1.61 -0.42 9.34
CA SER A 108 1.90 0.66 8.39
C SER A 108 2.00 0.17 6.94
N LEU A 109 2.26 -1.13 6.73
CA LEU A 109 2.22 -1.79 5.42
C LEU A 109 0.78 -2.01 4.93
N LYS A 110 -0.02 -0.96 4.79
CA LYS A 110 -1.48 -1.00 4.59
C LYS A 110 -1.97 -1.97 3.51
N GLU A 111 -1.21 -2.16 2.44
CA GLU A 111 -1.62 -2.89 1.24
C GLU A 111 -1.18 -4.37 1.23
N ILE A 112 -0.23 -4.75 2.09
CA ILE A 112 0.26 -6.12 2.20
C ILE A 112 0.13 -6.65 3.63
N HIS A 113 -0.22 -7.93 3.74
CA HIS A 113 -0.42 -8.58 5.04
C HIS A 113 0.07 -10.03 4.99
N GLU A 114 0.53 -10.53 6.12
CA GLU A 114 0.86 -11.95 6.29
C GLU A 114 -0.39 -12.83 6.18
N LYS A 115 -0.17 -14.11 5.80
CA LYS A 115 -1.27 -15.10 5.74
C LYS A 115 -1.97 -15.23 7.10
N PRO A 116 -3.26 -15.58 7.12
CA PRO A 116 -3.98 -15.85 8.36
C PRO A 116 -3.26 -16.91 9.17
N ARG A 117 -3.07 -16.64 10.46
CA ARG A 117 -2.45 -17.57 11.41
C ARG A 117 -3.25 -17.63 12.69
N LEU A 118 -3.41 -18.85 13.17
CA LEU A 118 -3.77 -19.12 14.55
C LEU A 118 -2.47 -19.39 15.31
N THR A 119 -2.10 -18.49 16.21
CA THR A 119 -0.94 -18.70 17.09
C THR A 119 -1.44 -18.99 18.47
N LEU A 120 -1.09 -20.18 18.99
CA LEU A 120 -1.34 -20.55 20.38
C LEU A 120 -0.13 -20.10 21.19
N PHE A 121 -0.38 -19.43 22.33
CA PHE A 121 0.65 -18.91 23.24
C PHE A 121 1.74 -18.11 22.50
N PRO A 122 1.40 -16.95 21.88
CA PRO A 122 2.38 -16.14 21.19
C PRO A 122 3.47 -15.70 22.16
N ILE A 123 4.70 -16.16 21.93
CA ILE A 123 5.88 -15.72 22.68
C ILE A 123 6.15 -14.28 22.26
N ASN A 124 6.12 -13.36 23.22
CA ASN A 124 6.56 -12.00 22.97
C ASN A 124 8.09 -11.99 23.09
N ASP A 125 8.78 -12.07 21.97
CA ASP A 125 10.25 -12.16 21.87
C ASP A 125 11.01 -10.91 22.35
N LYS A 126 10.31 -9.87 22.79
CA LYS A 126 10.93 -8.69 23.40
C LYS A 126 10.14 -8.34 24.68
N PRO A 127 10.82 -8.10 25.80
CA PRO A 127 10.16 -7.58 26.98
C PRO A 127 9.65 -6.17 26.65
N VAL A 128 8.41 -6.10 26.21
CA VAL A 128 7.71 -4.82 26.09
C VAL A 128 7.49 -4.36 27.52
N ILE A 129 8.28 -3.37 27.96
CA ILE A 129 7.98 -2.58 29.16
C ILE A 129 6.78 -1.68 28.79
N VAL A 130 5.68 -2.28 28.48
CA VAL A 130 4.38 -1.65 28.50
C VAL A 130 3.69 -2.27 29.70
N LYS A 131 3.58 -1.50 30.78
CA LYS A 131 2.63 -1.74 31.86
C LYS A 131 1.20 -1.64 31.31
N THR A 132 0.82 -2.55 30.46
CA THR A 132 -0.58 -2.88 30.25
C THR A 132 -0.79 -4.14 31.06
N ASN A 133 -1.32 -3.97 32.27
CA ASN A 133 -1.90 -5.09 32.99
C ASN A 133 -2.75 -5.87 31.98
N PRO A 134 -2.51 -7.18 31.83
CA PRO A 134 -3.38 -7.97 30.99
C PRO A 134 -4.80 -7.75 31.51
N TYR A 135 -5.71 -7.39 30.63
CA TYR A 135 -7.13 -7.20 30.97
C TYR A 135 -7.61 -8.49 31.63
N THR A 136 -7.81 -8.44 32.94
CA THR A 136 -8.15 -9.63 33.71
C THR A 136 -9.62 -10.01 33.51
N PHE A 137 -9.95 -11.26 33.78
CA PHE A 137 -11.33 -11.71 33.71
C PHE A 137 -12.22 -10.96 34.72
N GLU A 138 -11.67 -10.53 35.86
CA GLU A 138 -12.36 -9.69 36.84
C GLU A 138 -12.66 -8.29 36.31
N GLU A 139 -11.73 -7.64 35.63
CA GLU A 139 -11.95 -6.36 34.93
C GLU A 139 -13.01 -6.50 33.84
N TYR A 140 -13.00 -7.63 33.12
CA TYR A 140 -14.03 -7.93 32.13
C TYR A 140 -15.43 -8.05 32.74
N MET A 141 -15.55 -8.74 33.87
CA MET A 141 -16.83 -8.93 34.55
C MET A 141 -17.32 -7.67 35.28
N SER A 142 -16.39 -6.78 35.72
CA SER A 142 -16.74 -5.53 36.38
C SER A 142 -17.25 -4.45 35.42
N GLU A 143 -16.81 -4.45 34.15
CA GLU A 143 -17.36 -3.59 33.13
C GLU A 143 -18.75 -4.09 32.72
N LYS A 144 -19.80 -3.41 33.15
CA LYS A 144 -21.20 -3.69 32.74
C LYS A 144 -21.28 -3.70 31.21
N GLY A 145 -21.62 -4.84 30.63
CA GLY A 145 -21.86 -4.94 29.20
C GLY A 145 -21.67 -6.34 28.63
N PHE A 146 -22.45 -6.62 27.59
CA PHE A 146 -22.45 -7.90 26.87
C PHE A 146 -21.07 -8.24 26.30
N LEU A 147 -20.83 -9.53 26.06
CA LEU A 147 -19.70 -10.08 25.32
C LEU A 147 -19.57 -9.36 23.96
N THR A 148 -18.66 -8.39 23.86
CA THR A 148 -18.33 -7.79 22.58
C THR A 148 -17.11 -8.48 22.00
N PHE A 149 -17.06 -8.60 20.67
CA PHE A 149 -15.92 -9.19 19.96
C PHE A 149 -14.59 -8.53 20.35
N THR A 150 -14.61 -7.22 20.58
CA THR A 150 -13.42 -6.45 20.96
C THR A 150 -12.92 -6.79 22.36
N LYS A 151 -13.82 -6.97 23.34
CA LYS A 151 -13.49 -7.34 24.73
C LYS A 151 -12.97 -8.78 24.78
N THR A 152 -13.67 -9.70 24.15
CA THR A 152 -13.27 -11.11 24.06
C THR A 152 -11.89 -11.25 23.40
N ARG A 153 -11.62 -10.47 22.36
CA ARG A 153 -10.30 -10.44 21.71
C ARG A 153 -9.20 -9.94 22.63
N LYS A 154 -9.43 -8.94 23.49
CA LYS A 154 -8.43 -8.47 24.46
C LYS A 154 -8.03 -9.55 25.46
N ILE A 155 -9.00 -10.34 25.96
CA ILE A 155 -8.74 -11.43 26.90
C ILE A 155 -8.02 -12.60 26.23
N LEU A 156 -8.40 -12.94 24.99
CA LEU A 156 -7.87 -14.10 24.28
C LEU A 156 -6.51 -13.83 23.60
N ASN A 157 -6.19 -12.58 23.29
CA ASN A 157 -4.96 -12.19 22.58
C ASN A 157 -3.64 -12.71 23.22
N PRO A 158 -3.49 -12.76 24.56
CA PRO A 158 -2.30 -13.36 25.17
C PRO A 158 -2.19 -14.88 24.95
N TYR A 159 -3.31 -15.56 24.76
CA TYR A 159 -3.35 -17.03 24.62
C TYR A 159 -3.55 -17.49 23.19
N ILE A 160 -4.35 -16.77 22.43
CA ILE A 160 -4.73 -17.15 21.05
C ILE A 160 -4.73 -15.89 20.19
N ARG A 161 -3.87 -15.84 19.19
CA ARG A 161 -3.86 -14.76 18.21
C ARG A 161 -4.38 -15.27 16.87
N LEU A 162 -5.51 -14.73 16.43
CA LEU A 162 -6.07 -14.98 15.11
C LEU A 162 -5.85 -13.75 14.23
N SER A 163 -5.07 -13.89 13.18
CA SER A 163 -4.90 -12.89 12.12
C SER A 163 -5.72 -13.32 10.91
N LEU A 164 -6.73 -12.53 10.56
CA LEU A 164 -7.55 -12.72 9.36
C LEU A 164 -7.13 -11.67 8.33
N SER A 165 -6.40 -12.07 7.32
CA SER A 165 -5.93 -11.15 6.27
C SER A 165 -5.84 -11.82 4.92
N SER A 166 -5.99 -11.04 3.86
CA SER A 166 -5.77 -11.49 2.50
C SER A 166 -4.29 -11.33 2.15
N ALA A 167 -3.49 -12.35 2.41
CA ALA A 167 -2.03 -12.36 2.26
C ALA A 167 -1.55 -12.42 0.80
N LYS A 168 -2.26 -11.84 -0.15
CA LYS A 168 -1.86 -11.84 -1.57
C LYS A 168 -0.68 -10.91 -1.76
N PHE A 169 0.34 -11.38 -2.46
CA PHE A 169 1.44 -10.53 -2.89
C PHE A 169 1.11 -9.87 -4.22
N ASN A 170 1.34 -8.57 -4.29
CA ASN A 170 1.31 -7.78 -5.51
C ASN A 170 2.47 -6.78 -5.41
N GLU A 171 3.33 -6.77 -6.41
CA GLU A 171 4.55 -5.95 -6.42
C GLU A 171 4.25 -4.45 -6.28
N LYS A 172 3.28 -3.93 -7.04
CA LYS A 172 2.87 -2.52 -6.96
C LYS A 172 2.41 -2.16 -5.54
N LYS A 173 1.58 -3.01 -4.92
CA LYS A 173 1.11 -2.83 -3.54
C LYS A 173 2.23 -2.95 -2.52
N TYR A 174 3.25 -3.73 -2.83
CA TYR A 174 4.44 -3.81 -1.99
C TYR A 174 5.23 -2.51 -2.02
N GLU A 175 5.45 -1.92 -3.21
CA GLU A 175 6.09 -0.61 -3.34
C GLU A 175 5.30 0.49 -2.60
N GLU A 176 3.99 0.56 -2.80
CA GLU A 176 3.10 1.48 -2.07
C GLU A 176 3.18 1.26 -0.54
N SER A 177 3.33 0.01 -0.11
CA SER A 177 3.49 -0.32 1.32
C SER A 177 4.84 0.13 1.88
N LYS A 178 5.91 0.08 1.09
CA LYS A 178 7.23 0.62 1.49
C LYS A 178 7.17 2.14 1.70
N GLU A 179 6.48 2.85 0.82
CA GLU A 179 6.25 4.29 0.99
C GLU A 179 5.43 4.59 2.26
N ASN A 180 4.36 3.83 2.50
CA ASN A 180 3.56 3.96 3.72
C ASN A 180 4.39 3.69 4.99
N LEU A 181 5.30 2.73 4.94
CA LEU A 181 6.22 2.43 6.04
C LEU A 181 7.16 3.61 6.33
N LEU A 182 7.76 4.20 5.29
CA LEU A 182 8.61 5.38 5.44
C LEU A 182 7.83 6.61 5.90
N ASN A 183 6.62 6.82 5.39
CA ASN A 183 5.73 7.88 5.88
C ASN A 183 5.38 7.69 7.37
N TYR A 184 5.18 6.45 7.80
CA TYR A 184 4.96 6.15 9.21
C TYR A 184 6.18 6.49 10.06
N TYR A 185 7.41 6.18 9.61
CA TYR A 185 8.64 6.59 10.29
C TYR A 185 8.77 8.12 10.35
N ASN A 186 8.47 8.80 9.24
CA ASN A 186 8.44 10.27 9.21
C ASN A 186 7.45 10.84 10.23
N SER A 187 6.28 10.22 10.40
CA SER A 187 5.28 10.66 11.38
C SER A 187 5.74 10.50 12.84
N LEU A 188 6.75 9.65 13.07
CA LEU A 188 7.38 9.46 14.38
C LEU A 188 8.61 10.36 14.59
N GLY A 189 8.94 11.20 13.62
CA GLY A 189 10.09 12.09 13.65
C GLY A 189 11.35 11.55 12.98
N PHE A 190 11.35 10.34 12.45
CA PHE A 190 12.50 9.76 11.77
C PHE A 190 12.56 10.22 10.31
N ARG A 191 13.01 11.45 10.07
CA ARG A 191 13.10 12.06 8.73
C ARG A 191 13.96 11.26 7.76
N ASP A 192 15.09 10.76 8.25
CA ASP A 192 16.11 10.09 7.45
C ASP A 192 15.96 8.56 7.45
N ALA A 193 14.79 8.06 7.85
CA ALA A 193 14.52 6.64 7.81
C ALA A 193 14.53 6.13 6.37
N VAL A 194 15.28 5.06 6.13
CA VAL A 194 15.39 4.44 4.82
C VAL A 194 15.30 2.92 4.93
N ILE A 195 14.82 2.31 3.86
CA ILE A 195 14.92 0.87 3.65
C ILE A 195 16.28 0.62 2.96
N GLU A 196 17.25 0.08 3.70
CA GLU A 196 18.58 -0.20 3.15
C GLU A 196 18.56 -1.38 2.18
N LYS A 197 17.74 -2.38 2.50
CA LYS A 197 17.60 -3.57 1.68
C LYS A 197 16.23 -4.21 1.93
N ASP A 198 15.62 -4.70 0.88
CA ASP A 198 14.46 -5.57 0.96
C ASP A 198 14.69 -6.82 0.11
N THR A 199 14.17 -7.94 0.55
CA THR A 199 14.33 -9.22 -0.15
C THR A 199 13.03 -10.00 -0.07
N VAL A 200 12.53 -10.40 -1.24
CA VAL A 200 11.35 -11.25 -1.38
C VAL A 200 11.79 -12.61 -1.89
N TYR A 201 11.51 -13.68 -1.17
CA TYR A 201 11.94 -15.02 -1.53
C TYR A 201 10.90 -16.08 -1.19
N HIS A 202 10.93 -17.21 -1.91
CA HIS A 202 10.06 -18.34 -1.65
C HIS A 202 10.59 -19.19 -0.48
N ASN A 203 9.69 -19.53 0.43
CA ASN A 203 9.98 -20.55 1.44
C ASN A 203 9.75 -21.96 0.89
N ALA A 204 10.16 -23.00 1.65
CA ALA A 204 9.99 -24.40 1.26
C ALA A 204 8.52 -24.80 0.95
N GLY A 205 7.54 -24.06 1.45
CA GLY A 205 6.11 -24.29 1.19
C GLY A 205 5.56 -23.50 0.00
N GLY A 206 6.42 -22.88 -0.83
CA GLY A 206 6.02 -22.11 -2.01
C GLY A 206 5.36 -20.75 -1.72
N ASN A 207 5.32 -20.33 -0.45
CA ASN A 207 4.86 -18.99 -0.07
C ASN A 207 6.04 -18.02 0.00
N LEU A 208 5.75 -16.70 0.02
CA LEU A 208 6.77 -15.67 0.09
C LEU A 208 7.09 -15.28 1.52
N ASN A 209 8.37 -15.11 1.80
CA ASN A 209 8.86 -14.34 2.93
C ASN A 209 9.41 -13.01 2.42
N ILE A 210 9.26 -11.97 3.23
CA ILE A 210 9.77 -10.62 2.94
C ILE A 210 10.64 -10.21 4.12
N ASP A 211 11.90 -9.91 3.86
CA ASP A 211 12.82 -9.37 4.85
C ASP A 211 13.13 -7.92 4.48
N VAL A 212 12.89 -7.00 5.42
CA VAL A 212 13.08 -5.56 5.25
C VAL A 212 14.12 -5.08 6.25
N GLN A 213 15.26 -4.65 5.75
CA GLN A 213 16.31 -4.05 6.58
C GLN A 213 16.14 -2.53 6.60
N LEU A 214 15.98 -2.00 7.79
CA LEU A 214 15.72 -0.57 8.04
C LEU A 214 16.91 0.12 8.68
N LYS A 215 17.10 1.38 8.32
CA LYS A 215 17.94 2.32 9.05
C LYS A 215 17.06 3.50 9.45
N GLU A 216 16.79 3.62 10.76
CA GLU A 216 15.85 4.62 11.27
C GLU A 216 16.43 6.04 11.30
N GLY A 217 17.74 6.17 11.49
CA GLY A 217 18.39 7.47 11.69
C GLY A 217 18.11 8.06 13.08
N HIS A 218 18.08 9.39 13.16
CA HIS A 218 17.79 10.17 14.35
C HIS A 218 16.35 10.67 14.35
N LYS A 219 15.79 10.99 15.50
CA LYS A 219 14.55 11.74 15.62
C LYS A 219 14.81 13.21 15.42
N TYR A 220 13.95 13.86 14.64
CA TYR A 220 13.98 15.30 14.40
C TYR A 220 12.79 16.00 15.02
N TYR A 221 12.99 17.27 15.32
CA TYR A 221 12.01 18.19 15.91
C TYR A 221 11.90 19.44 15.05
N PHE A 222 10.73 20.09 15.08
CA PHE A 222 10.57 21.39 14.45
C PHE A 222 11.39 22.46 15.16
N GLY A 223 12.16 23.19 14.39
CA GLY A 223 12.90 24.36 14.82
C GLY A 223 12.09 25.64 14.65
N ASN A 224 12.75 26.69 14.14
CA ASN A 224 12.08 27.93 13.81
C ASN A 224 11.33 27.77 12.48
N ILE A 225 10.13 28.34 12.39
CA ILE A 225 9.34 28.40 11.15
C ILE A 225 9.16 29.88 10.83
N ASN A 226 9.77 30.31 9.75
CA ASN A 226 9.71 31.67 9.27
C ASN A 226 8.82 31.73 8.03
N TRP A 227 8.16 32.87 7.82
CA TRP A 227 7.31 33.10 6.65
C TRP A 227 7.96 34.09 5.71
N ARG A 228 7.84 33.83 4.41
CA ARG A 228 8.39 34.74 3.39
C ARG A 228 7.43 34.89 2.22
N GLY A 229 7.26 36.14 1.77
CA GLY A 229 6.37 36.48 0.66
C GLY A 229 4.90 36.63 1.05
N ASN A 230 4.55 36.53 2.32
CA ASN A 230 3.20 36.65 2.87
C ASN A 230 2.74 38.11 3.04
N THR A 231 2.45 38.79 1.95
CA THR A 231 2.03 40.19 1.98
C THR A 231 0.60 40.44 2.49
N LYS A 232 -0.27 39.43 2.41
CA LYS A 232 -1.68 39.50 2.80
C LYS A 232 -1.90 39.28 4.30
N TYR A 233 -1.28 38.28 4.86
CA TYR A 233 -1.41 37.89 6.28
C TYR A 233 -0.07 38.00 6.98
N SER A 234 -0.08 38.41 8.25
CA SER A 234 1.12 38.48 9.08
C SER A 234 1.61 37.09 9.47
N ASP A 235 2.89 36.97 9.76
CA ASP A 235 3.53 35.76 10.26
C ASP A 235 2.80 35.19 11.48
N SER A 236 2.30 36.05 12.35
CA SER A 236 1.55 35.66 13.55
C SER A 236 0.27 34.92 13.21
N ILE A 237 -0.50 35.42 12.22
CA ILE A 237 -1.75 34.78 11.78
C ILE A 237 -1.44 33.41 11.17
N LEU A 238 -0.49 33.36 10.24
CA LEU A 238 -0.10 32.12 9.57
C LEU A 238 0.44 31.07 10.56
N SER A 239 1.21 31.51 11.54
CA SER A 239 1.76 30.61 12.58
C SER A 239 0.68 30.05 13.51
N VAL A 240 -0.37 30.84 13.80
CA VAL A 240 -1.53 30.37 14.57
C VAL A 240 -2.30 29.29 13.82
N ILE A 241 -2.51 29.48 12.51
CA ILE A 241 -3.23 28.51 11.66
C ILE A 241 -2.38 27.25 11.46
N LEU A 242 -1.08 27.40 11.19
CA LEU A 242 -0.17 26.27 11.05
C LEU A 242 -0.15 25.43 12.34
N ASN A 243 -0.22 26.08 13.50
CA ASN A 243 -0.26 25.45 14.83
C ASN A 243 0.77 24.35 15.02
N ILE A 244 2.01 24.62 14.62
CA ILE A 244 3.19 23.77 14.85
C ILE A 244 4.16 24.59 15.70
N LYS A 245 4.61 24.02 16.81
CA LYS A 245 5.50 24.70 17.76
C LYS A 245 6.92 24.18 17.65
N LYS A 246 7.87 25.08 17.89
CA LYS A 246 9.29 24.71 18.06
C LYS A 246 9.43 23.65 19.14
N GLY A 247 10.19 22.58 18.86
CA GLY A 247 10.42 21.45 19.76
C GLY A 247 9.37 20.33 19.65
N GLU A 248 8.32 20.49 18.86
CA GLU A 248 7.43 19.37 18.54
C GLU A 248 8.14 18.36 17.63
N ILE A 249 7.75 17.09 17.73
CA ILE A 249 8.30 16.04 16.89
C ILE A 249 8.01 16.36 15.42
N TYR A 250 9.05 16.36 14.59
CA TYR A 250 8.90 16.54 13.17
C TYR A 250 7.95 15.51 12.56
N ASN A 251 6.95 16.00 11.85
CA ASN A 251 5.99 15.18 11.12
C ASN A 251 5.66 15.84 9.81
N ARG A 252 6.18 15.29 8.72
CA ARG A 252 6.01 15.82 7.37
C ARG A 252 4.53 15.85 6.95
N GLU A 253 3.78 14.81 7.27
CA GLU A 253 2.36 14.71 6.91
C GLU A 253 1.56 15.81 7.61
N THR A 254 1.79 16.02 8.91
CA THR A 254 1.15 17.10 9.66
C THR A 254 1.49 18.47 9.09
N LEU A 255 2.76 18.73 8.76
CA LEU A 255 3.17 19.98 8.12
C LEU A 255 2.44 20.20 6.80
N PHE A 256 2.40 19.20 5.93
CA PHE A 256 1.76 19.31 4.62
C PHE A 256 0.23 19.49 4.72
N ASN A 257 -0.41 18.79 5.66
CA ASN A 257 -1.84 18.94 5.92
C ASN A 257 -2.16 20.35 6.42
N LYS A 258 -1.37 20.86 7.37
CA LYS A 258 -1.55 22.22 7.91
C LYS A 258 -1.27 23.33 6.91
N LEU A 259 -0.42 23.09 5.93
CA LEU A 259 -0.19 23.99 4.80
C LEU A 259 -1.27 23.91 3.71
N GLY A 260 -2.13 22.87 3.72
CA GLY A 260 -3.13 22.61 2.70
C GLY A 260 -2.57 22.00 1.42
N LYS A 261 -1.40 21.34 1.49
CA LYS A 261 -0.81 20.62 0.35
C LYS A 261 -1.48 19.26 0.10
N THR A 262 -2.07 18.68 1.12
CA THR A 262 -2.87 17.47 1.03
C THR A 262 -4.32 17.82 1.27
N PRO A 263 -5.25 17.49 0.37
CA PRO A 263 -6.67 17.74 0.59
C PRO A 263 -7.14 17.08 1.88
N THR A 264 -7.56 17.87 2.84
CA THR A 264 -8.19 17.39 4.08
C THR A 264 -9.66 17.80 4.08
N ALA A 265 -10.54 16.91 4.57
CA ALA A 265 -11.97 17.21 4.62
C ALA A 265 -12.33 18.29 5.66
N GLU A 266 -11.40 18.64 6.55
CA GLU A 266 -11.67 19.53 7.70
C GLU A 266 -11.46 21.01 7.41
N GLY A 267 -10.74 21.37 6.33
CA GLY A 267 -10.40 22.78 6.06
C GLY A 267 -9.56 23.40 7.18
N GLY A 268 -9.43 24.73 7.17
CA GLY A 268 -8.75 25.47 8.25
C GLY A 268 -7.22 25.38 8.19
N ASP A 269 -6.67 25.05 7.05
CA ASP A 269 -5.24 25.10 6.73
C ASP A 269 -4.85 26.46 6.11
N VAL A 270 -3.54 26.67 5.94
CA VAL A 270 -3.00 27.93 5.39
C VAL A 270 -3.51 28.19 3.97
N SER A 271 -3.60 27.17 3.13
CA SER A 271 -4.10 27.36 1.75
C SER A 271 -5.57 27.71 1.72
N ALA A 272 -6.40 27.10 2.58
CA ALA A 272 -7.81 27.39 2.69
C ALA A 272 -8.05 28.87 3.08
N LEU A 273 -7.27 29.41 4.04
CA LEU A 273 -7.34 30.82 4.42
C LEU A 273 -7.20 31.79 3.21
N TYR A 274 -6.23 31.50 2.34
CA TYR A 274 -6.02 32.32 1.13
C TYR A 274 -7.10 32.08 0.08
N GLN A 275 -7.55 30.83 -0.09
CA GLN A 275 -8.58 30.48 -1.07
C GLN A 275 -9.95 31.11 -0.73
N ASP A 276 -10.29 31.16 0.56
CA ASP A 276 -11.52 31.81 1.06
C ASP A 276 -11.53 33.31 0.75
N ASP A 277 -10.36 33.94 0.70
CA ASP A 277 -10.17 35.34 0.29
C ASP A 277 -10.03 35.52 -1.24
N GLY A 278 -10.28 34.46 -2.04
CA GLY A 278 -10.30 34.54 -3.50
C GLY A 278 -8.95 34.24 -4.20
N TYR A 279 -7.91 33.89 -3.46
CA TYR A 279 -6.61 33.51 -4.03
C TYR A 279 -6.61 32.06 -4.48
N LEU A 280 -7.36 31.68 -5.49
CA LEU A 280 -7.60 30.29 -5.94
C LEU A 280 -6.35 29.53 -6.36
N PHE A 281 -5.30 30.23 -6.75
CA PHE A 281 -4.01 29.63 -7.18
C PHE A 281 -2.89 29.83 -6.17
N PHE A 282 -3.24 30.06 -4.90
CA PHE A 282 -2.26 30.20 -3.84
C PHE A 282 -1.42 28.94 -3.70
N ARG A 283 -0.12 29.12 -3.47
CA ARG A 283 0.83 28.07 -3.16
C ARG A 283 1.72 28.47 -1.99
N VAL A 284 1.97 27.54 -1.12
CA VAL A 284 2.94 27.63 -0.03
C VAL A 284 3.84 26.40 -0.07
N ASP A 285 5.15 26.59 -0.04
CA ASP A 285 6.12 25.51 -0.11
C ASP A 285 7.05 25.60 1.11
N PRO A 286 7.07 24.58 1.99
CA PRO A 286 8.00 24.55 3.10
C PRO A 286 9.40 24.20 2.57
N VAL A 287 10.36 25.06 2.89
CA VAL A 287 11.78 24.86 2.56
C VAL A 287 12.55 24.65 3.86
N GLU A 288 13.30 23.56 3.95
CA GLU A 288 14.22 23.32 5.06
C GLU A 288 15.43 24.24 4.90
N THR A 289 15.58 25.21 5.77
CA THR A 289 16.64 26.23 5.70
C THR A 289 17.90 25.81 6.47
N ALA A 290 17.73 25.08 7.57
CA ALA A 290 18.83 24.58 8.37
C ALA A 290 18.45 23.31 9.13
N VAL A 291 19.43 22.46 9.34
CA VAL A 291 19.32 21.26 10.17
C VAL A 291 20.46 21.28 11.19
N TYR A 292 20.11 21.36 12.45
CA TYR A 292 21.09 21.38 13.56
C TYR A 292 20.83 20.17 14.46
N ASN A 293 21.81 19.27 14.53
CA ASN A 293 21.68 18.05 15.34
C ASN A 293 20.39 17.29 15.01
N ASP A 294 19.33 17.55 15.76
CA ASP A 294 18.00 16.92 15.67
C ASP A 294 16.86 17.92 15.37
N THR A 295 17.17 19.17 15.06
CA THR A 295 16.19 20.25 14.84
C THR A 295 16.24 20.74 13.42
N ILE A 296 15.07 20.95 12.80
CA ILE A 296 14.91 21.41 11.42
C ILE A 296 14.19 22.76 11.42
N ASP A 297 14.85 23.79 10.89
CA ASP A 297 14.28 25.10 10.65
C ASP A 297 13.64 25.15 9.25
N PHE A 298 12.51 25.84 9.14
CA PHE A 298 11.73 25.98 7.89
C PHE A 298 11.51 27.46 7.54
N GLU A 299 11.41 27.69 6.23
CA GLU A 299 10.94 28.95 5.64
C GLU A 299 9.78 28.68 4.68
#